data_873882ae052a357a9584f43bdc572bd7
#
_entry.id   873882ae052a357a9584f43bdc572bd7
#
_cell.length_a   1.000
_cell.length_b   1.000
_cell.length_c   1.000
_cell.angle_alpha   90.00
_cell.angle_beta   90.00
_cell.angle_gamma   90.00
#
_symmetry.space_group_name_H-M   'P 1'
#
loop_
_entity.id
_entity.type
_entity.pdbx_description
1 polymer ?
#
loop_
_entity_poly.entity_id
_entity_poly.type
_entity_poly.pdbx_seq_one_letter_code
_entity_poly.pdbx_strand_id
1 'polypeptide(L)'
;AKITEVKIDWASEAIKLAHLSAEFLFAGVVRKALTDHAEMMSDYVPQLYETASSVTEDDYRRSLTVAGELWNDHMGPLFKNYDALIAPGVSCPEVPAENWQKDKIVVNDEEITDTDTAMTALFNMFNRCPVLSVPAGMTDNALPVGIQIVGRPYDDVTAFQIGQAIEKHRPWSSRRPCI
;
A
#
# COMPACT_ATOMS: atom_id res chain seq x y z
N ALA A 1 5.73 -24.16 -4.65
CA ALA A 1 4.53 -23.40 -5.03
C ALA A 1 4.47 -23.28 -6.55
N LYS A 2 3.25 -23.22 -7.09
CA LYS A 2 3.04 -22.87 -8.51
C LYS A 2 2.77 -21.38 -8.57
N ILE A 3 3.54 -20.66 -9.37
CA ILE A 3 3.38 -19.22 -9.59
C ILE A 3 2.77 -19.02 -10.97
N THR A 4 1.78 -18.13 -11.06
CA THR A 4 1.14 -17.75 -12.31
C THR A 4 1.08 -16.22 -12.33
N GLU A 5 1.55 -15.63 -13.40
CA GLU A 5 1.38 -14.19 -13.61
C GLU A 5 -0.08 -13.88 -13.93
N VAL A 6 -0.63 -12.91 -13.24
CA VAL A 6 -2.01 -12.44 -13.45
C VAL A 6 -1.99 -10.95 -13.77
N LYS A 7 -2.76 -10.56 -14.76
CA LYS A 7 -3.02 -9.15 -15.06
C LYS A 7 -4.32 -8.76 -14.39
N ILE A 8 -4.26 -7.76 -13.52
CA ILE A 8 -5.45 -7.16 -12.92
C ILE A 8 -5.53 -5.74 -13.47
N ASP A 9 -6.61 -5.46 -14.17
CA ASP A 9 -6.82 -4.15 -14.79
C ASP A 9 -7.56 -3.25 -13.79
N TRP A 10 -6.78 -2.65 -12.87
CA TRP A 10 -7.30 -1.67 -11.94
C TRP A 10 -7.53 -0.35 -12.69
N ALA A 11 -8.74 0.17 -12.63
CA ALA A 11 -8.97 1.54 -13.08
C ALA A 11 -8.18 2.50 -12.18
N SER A 12 -7.56 3.52 -12.76
CA SER A 12 -6.85 4.57 -12.01
C SER A 12 -7.72 5.23 -10.94
N GLU A 13 -9.02 5.31 -11.18
CA GLU A 13 -10.01 5.75 -10.21
C GLU A 13 -10.02 4.91 -8.93
N ALA A 14 -9.84 3.59 -9.03
CA ALA A 14 -9.82 2.71 -7.86
C ALA A 14 -8.65 3.02 -6.92
N ILE A 15 -7.48 3.29 -7.46
CA ILE A 15 -6.30 3.67 -6.68
C ILE A 15 -6.55 5.01 -5.97
N LYS A 16 -7.08 5.99 -6.70
CA LYS A 16 -7.44 7.29 -6.14
C LYS A 16 -8.45 7.17 -4.99
N LEU A 17 -9.50 6.37 -5.17
CA LEU A 17 -10.51 6.15 -4.13
C LEU A 17 -9.97 5.37 -2.92
N ALA A 18 -8.98 4.51 -3.11
CA ALA A 18 -8.28 3.84 -2.02
C ALA A 18 -7.54 4.86 -1.13
N HIS A 19 -6.85 5.82 -1.72
CA HIS A 19 -6.21 6.92 -0.99
C HIS A 19 -7.24 7.78 -0.28
N LEU A 20 -8.29 8.25 -0.98
CA LEU A 20 -9.36 9.06 -0.38
C LEU A 20 -10.02 8.37 0.81
N SER A 21 -10.24 7.07 0.73
CA SER A 21 -10.78 6.28 1.85
C SER A 21 -9.87 6.28 3.07
N ALA A 22 -8.57 6.12 2.87
CA ALA A 22 -7.58 6.18 3.95
C ALA A 22 -7.49 7.58 4.55
N GLU A 23 -7.47 8.62 3.72
CA GLU A 23 -7.43 10.03 4.12
C GLU A 23 -8.66 10.42 4.96
N PHE A 24 -9.85 10.02 4.54
CA PHE A 24 -11.08 10.27 5.28
C PHE A 24 -11.03 9.71 6.71
N LEU A 25 -10.56 8.47 6.85
CA LEU A 25 -10.41 7.86 8.17
C LEU A 25 -9.29 8.51 9.00
N PHE A 26 -8.20 8.87 8.33
CA PHE A 26 -7.04 9.49 8.97
C PHE A 26 -7.34 10.89 9.51
N ALA A 27 -8.10 11.72 8.79
CA ALA A 27 -8.48 13.07 9.21
C ALA A 27 -9.12 13.09 10.59
N GLY A 28 -9.99 12.13 10.89
CA GLY A 28 -10.65 12.03 12.19
C GLY A 28 -9.69 11.80 13.36
N VAL A 29 -8.65 10.99 13.13
CA VAL A 29 -7.62 10.67 14.15
C VAL A 29 -6.68 11.85 14.34
N VAL A 30 -6.21 12.44 13.26
CA VAL A 30 -5.18 13.49 13.27
C VAL A 30 -5.72 14.80 13.81
N ARG A 31 -7.00 15.12 13.57
CA ARG A 31 -7.62 16.36 14.05
C ARG A 31 -7.41 16.58 15.56
N LYS A 32 -7.65 15.56 16.37
CA LYS A 32 -7.45 15.67 17.81
C LYS A 32 -5.98 15.89 18.17
N ALA A 33 -5.07 15.16 17.56
CA ALA A 33 -3.64 15.29 17.80
C ALA A 33 -3.11 16.68 17.41
N LEU A 34 -3.56 17.24 16.28
CA LEU A 34 -3.23 18.62 15.88
C LEU A 34 -3.77 19.65 16.83
N THR A 35 -4.98 19.44 17.40
CA THR A 35 -5.55 20.38 18.37
C THR A 35 -4.77 20.39 19.69
N ASP A 36 -4.39 19.22 20.17
CA ASP A 36 -3.82 19.04 21.50
C ASP A 36 -2.28 19.14 21.51
N HIS A 37 -1.60 18.87 20.38
CA HIS A 37 -0.15 18.63 20.30
C HIS A 37 0.47 19.11 18.98
N ALA A 38 -0.03 20.23 18.41
CA ALA A 38 0.47 20.73 17.11
C ALA A 38 1.98 20.92 17.08
N GLU A 39 2.56 21.40 18.20
CA GLU A 39 4.00 21.65 18.32
C GLU A 39 4.87 20.38 18.30
N MET A 40 4.26 19.22 18.50
CA MET A 40 4.95 17.91 18.47
C MET A 40 4.81 17.22 17.11
N MET A 41 4.05 17.80 16.18
CA MET A 41 3.80 17.22 14.86
C MET A 41 4.85 17.68 13.85
N SER A 42 5.14 16.81 12.89
CA SER A 42 5.98 17.16 11.75
C SER A 42 5.28 18.20 10.85
N ASP A 43 6.07 19.05 10.20
CA ASP A 43 5.57 20.19 9.40
C ASP A 43 4.58 19.80 8.28
N TYR A 44 4.64 18.57 7.80
CA TYR A 44 3.74 18.08 6.74
C TYR A 44 2.36 17.66 7.25
N VAL A 45 2.19 17.39 8.55
CA VAL A 45 0.92 16.86 9.12
C VAL A 45 -0.25 17.83 8.99
N PRO A 46 -0.09 19.15 9.21
CA PRO A 46 -1.17 20.11 8.95
C PRO A 46 -1.68 20.10 7.50
N GLN A 47 -0.76 20.04 6.53
CA GLN A 47 -1.11 19.99 5.10
C GLN A 47 -1.82 18.68 4.74
N LEU A 48 -1.33 17.55 5.27
CA LEU A 48 -1.97 16.26 5.10
C LEU A 48 -3.40 16.26 5.68
N TYR A 49 -3.58 16.91 6.85
CA TYR A 49 -4.89 17.03 7.47
C TYR A 49 -5.84 17.91 6.63
N GLU A 50 -5.37 19.02 6.06
CA GLU A 50 -6.17 19.86 5.17
C GLU A 50 -6.67 19.07 3.96
N THR A 51 -5.78 18.32 3.29
CA THR A 51 -6.13 17.45 2.16
C THR A 51 -7.16 16.40 2.60
N ALA A 52 -6.90 15.68 3.67
CA ALA A 52 -7.79 14.65 4.19
C ALA A 52 -9.17 15.20 4.62
N SER A 53 -9.21 16.42 5.15
CA SER A 53 -10.46 17.10 5.56
C SER A 53 -11.31 17.56 4.39
N SER A 54 -10.77 17.63 3.18
CA SER A 54 -11.52 17.96 1.97
C SER A 54 -12.30 16.77 1.41
N VAL A 55 -11.97 15.55 1.84
CA VAL A 55 -12.66 14.32 1.41
C VAL A 55 -14.06 14.27 2.01
N THR A 56 -15.06 14.14 1.16
CA THR A 56 -16.46 14.14 1.57
C THR A 56 -16.95 12.76 2.01
N GLU A 57 -18.07 12.70 2.71
CA GLU A 57 -18.76 11.46 3.04
C GLU A 57 -19.19 10.70 1.76
N ASP A 58 -19.53 11.43 0.70
CA ASP A 58 -19.90 10.82 -0.59
C ASP A 58 -18.69 10.15 -1.26
N ASP A 59 -17.51 10.77 -1.20
CA ASP A 59 -16.27 10.16 -1.69
C ASP A 59 -15.95 8.87 -0.94
N TYR A 60 -16.07 8.90 0.38
CA TYR A 60 -15.86 7.70 1.20
C TYR A 60 -16.89 6.61 0.90
N ARG A 61 -18.16 6.96 0.75
CA ARG A 61 -19.22 6.01 0.39
C ARG A 61 -19.00 5.40 -0.99
N ARG A 62 -18.56 6.22 -1.95
CA ARG A 62 -18.17 5.75 -3.29
C ARG A 62 -17.00 4.78 -3.23
N SER A 63 -16.00 5.04 -2.39
CA SER A 63 -14.85 4.13 -2.23
C SER A 63 -15.28 2.74 -1.75
N LEU A 64 -16.25 2.65 -0.84
CA LEU A 64 -16.81 1.37 -0.38
C LEU A 64 -17.55 0.62 -1.49
N THR A 65 -18.29 1.34 -2.35
CA THR A 65 -18.96 0.74 -3.50
C THR A 65 -17.96 0.16 -4.49
N VAL A 66 -16.95 0.94 -4.86
CA VAL A 66 -15.89 0.51 -5.79
C VAL A 66 -15.08 -0.64 -5.21
N ALA A 67 -14.80 -0.64 -3.89
CA ALA A 67 -14.17 -1.79 -3.24
C ALA A 67 -14.98 -3.08 -3.42
N GLY A 68 -16.31 -3.01 -3.31
CA GLY A 68 -17.21 -4.13 -3.56
C GLY A 68 -17.20 -4.61 -5.02
N GLU A 69 -17.20 -3.69 -5.98
CA GLU A 69 -17.10 -3.98 -7.41
C GLU A 69 -15.77 -4.68 -7.73
N LEU A 70 -14.64 -4.11 -7.30
CA LEU A 70 -13.32 -4.69 -7.49
C LEU A 70 -13.20 -6.08 -6.84
N TRP A 71 -13.84 -6.27 -5.70
CA TRP A 71 -13.89 -7.59 -5.07
C TRP A 71 -14.62 -8.59 -5.96
N ASN A 72 -15.79 -8.25 -6.44
CA ASN A 72 -16.61 -9.15 -7.25
C ASN A 72 -15.98 -9.47 -8.61
N ASP A 73 -15.37 -8.48 -9.23
CA ASP A 73 -14.89 -8.59 -10.61
C ASP A 73 -13.45 -9.14 -10.68
N HIS A 74 -12.63 -8.92 -9.65
CA HIS A 74 -11.21 -9.29 -9.67
C HIS A 74 -10.79 -10.19 -8.51
N MET A 75 -10.82 -9.70 -7.27
CA MET A 75 -10.22 -10.40 -6.13
C MET A 75 -10.94 -11.70 -5.76
N GLY A 76 -12.27 -11.68 -5.75
CA GLY A 76 -13.06 -12.88 -5.44
C GLY A 76 -12.82 -14.01 -6.42
N PRO A 77 -12.92 -13.80 -7.75
CA PRO A 77 -12.57 -14.79 -8.76
C PRO A 77 -11.11 -15.28 -8.68
N LEU A 78 -10.17 -14.37 -8.40
CA LEU A 78 -8.77 -14.71 -8.25
C LEU A 78 -8.56 -15.69 -7.08
N PHE A 79 -9.13 -15.40 -5.92
CA PHE A 79 -9.00 -16.26 -4.74
C PHE A 79 -9.78 -17.59 -4.80
N LYS A 80 -10.61 -17.80 -5.83
CA LYS A 80 -11.14 -19.16 -6.11
C LYS A 80 -10.07 -20.10 -6.68
N ASN A 81 -9.03 -19.55 -7.32
CA ASN A 81 -8.04 -20.31 -8.06
C ASN A 81 -6.64 -20.24 -7.45
N TYR A 82 -6.37 -19.24 -6.62
CA TYR A 82 -5.05 -18.98 -6.02
C TYR A 82 -5.17 -18.82 -4.50
N ASP A 83 -4.12 -19.22 -3.79
CA ASP A 83 -4.06 -19.14 -2.33
C ASP A 83 -3.68 -17.74 -1.85
N ALA A 84 -2.89 -17.02 -2.62
CA ALA A 84 -2.52 -15.64 -2.36
C ALA A 84 -2.16 -14.90 -3.66
N LEU A 85 -2.19 -13.57 -3.59
CA LEU A 85 -1.64 -12.68 -4.61
C LEU A 85 -0.32 -12.10 -4.07
N ILE A 86 0.70 -12.04 -4.92
CA ILE A 86 1.96 -11.37 -4.61
C ILE A 86 2.06 -10.14 -5.51
N ALA A 87 2.31 -8.98 -4.89
CA ALA A 87 2.43 -7.71 -5.59
C ALA A 87 3.61 -6.90 -5.03
N PRO A 88 4.17 -5.92 -5.77
CA PRO A 88 5.12 -4.98 -5.21
C PRO A 88 4.51 -4.17 -4.07
N GLY A 89 5.32 -3.76 -3.10
CA GLY A 89 4.90 -2.85 -2.03
C GLY A 89 4.91 -1.38 -2.46
N VAL A 90 5.82 -1.05 -3.39
CA VAL A 90 6.00 0.29 -3.94
C VAL A 90 6.18 0.23 -5.45
N SER A 91 5.82 1.31 -6.16
CA SER A 91 5.94 1.41 -7.62
C SER A 91 7.36 1.79 -8.08
N CYS A 92 8.16 2.40 -7.20
CA CYS A 92 9.57 2.68 -7.42
C CYS A 92 10.37 2.32 -6.17
N PRO A 93 11.62 1.84 -6.33
CA PRO A 93 12.39 1.32 -5.20
C PRO A 93 12.98 2.40 -4.29
N GLU A 94 13.15 3.61 -4.78
CA GLU A 94 13.88 4.69 -4.11
C GLU A 94 13.18 6.03 -4.32
N VAL A 95 13.02 6.77 -3.23
CA VAL A 95 12.55 8.15 -3.24
C VAL A 95 13.53 8.96 -2.40
N PRO A 96 14.12 10.06 -2.91
CA PRO A 96 15.01 10.92 -2.15
C PRO A 96 14.31 11.50 -0.91
N ALA A 97 14.95 11.43 0.26
CA ALA A 97 14.35 11.88 1.51
C ALA A 97 14.05 13.39 1.52
N GLU A 98 14.85 14.17 0.79
CA GLU A 98 14.70 15.62 0.68
C GLU A 98 13.47 16.05 -0.13
N ASN A 99 12.97 15.15 -0.97
CA ASN A 99 11.87 15.41 -1.90
C ASN A 99 10.50 14.97 -1.36
N TRP A 100 10.44 14.64 -0.08
CA TRP A 100 9.20 14.24 0.55
C TRP A 100 8.09 15.28 0.34
N GLN A 101 7.04 14.89 -0.39
CA GLN A 101 5.86 15.69 -0.73
C GLN A 101 6.12 16.99 -1.54
N LYS A 102 7.35 17.26 -2.00
CA LYS A 102 7.67 18.52 -2.68
C LYS A 102 7.82 18.37 -4.18
N ASP A 103 8.37 17.25 -4.62
CA ASP A 103 8.69 17.03 -6.03
C ASP A 103 7.91 15.85 -6.60
N LYS A 104 7.64 15.96 -7.87
CA LYS A 104 7.08 14.85 -8.63
C LYS A 104 8.16 13.83 -8.94
N ILE A 105 7.79 12.58 -8.89
CA ILE A 105 8.64 11.44 -9.20
C ILE A 105 8.22 10.93 -10.57
N VAL A 106 9.17 10.58 -11.44
CA VAL A 106 8.87 10.00 -12.75
C VAL A 106 8.98 8.48 -12.67
N VAL A 107 7.88 7.79 -12.90
CA VAL A 107 7.82 6.32 -12.97
C VAL A 107 7.17 5.94 -14.30
N ASN A 108 7.87 5.19 -15.14
CA ASN A 108 7.41 4.78 -16.48
C ASN A 108 6.91 5.95 -17.34
N ASP A 109 7.66 7.07 -17.34
CA ASP A 109 7.34 8.31 -18.06
C ASP A 109 6.10 9.07 -17.55
N GLU A 110 5.53 8.66 -16.43
CA GLU A 110 4.45 9.38 -15.76
C GLU A 110 4.95 10.10 -14.50
N GLU A 111 4.53 11.36 -14.34
CA GLU A 111 4.77 12.12 -13.12
C GLU A 111 3.76 11.71 -12.05
N ILE A 112 4.26 11.20 -10.94
CA ILE A 112 3.48 10.81 -9.77
C ILE A 112 3.97 11.53 -8.52
N THR A 113 3.17 11.52 -7.48
CA THR A 113 3.59 11.98 -6.14
C THR A 113 4.24 10.83 -5.37
N ASP A 114 4.95 11.15 -4.29
CA ASP A 114 5.49 10.14 -3.38
C ASP A 114 4.40 9.25 -2.78
N THR A 115 3.23 9.80 -2.48
CA THR A 115 2.06 9.06 -2.00
C THR A 115 1.60 8.03 -3.03
N ASP A 116 1.63 8.36 -4.32
CA ASP A 116 1.26 7.46 -5.42
C ASP A 116 2.26 6.30 -5.58
N THR A 117 3.44 6.37 -4.97
CA THR A 117 4.37 5.24 -4.95
C THR A 117 3.89 4.07 -4.11
N ALA A 118 2.98 4.30 -3.17
CA ALA A 118 2.48 3.30 -2.23
C ALA A 118 1.44 2.37 -2.88
N MET A 119 1.85 1.21 -3.34
CA MET A 119 0.96 0.20 -3.93
C MET A 119 0.12 -0.57 -2.88
N THR A 120 0.26 -0.22 -1.62
CA THR A 120 -0.49 -0.84 -0.51
C THR A 120 -1.91 -0.30 -0.36
N ALA A 121 -2.16 0.93 -0.77
CA ALA A 121 -3.43 1.62 -0.59
C ALA A 121 -4.61 0.81 -1.16
N LEU A 122 -4.45 0.25 -2.35
CA LEU A 122 -5.49 -0.53 -3.01
C LEU A 122 -5.92 -1.76 -2.18
N PHE A 123 -4.97 -2.47 -1.58
CA PHE A 123 -5.28 -3.65 -0.76
C PHE A 123 -5.86 -3.29 0.60
N ASN A 124 -5.64 -2.07 1.08
CA ASN A 124 -6.29 -1.56 2.29
C ASN A 124 -7.81 -1.40 2.13
N MET A 125 -8.32 -1.24 0.91
CA MET A 125 -9.77 -1.26 0.66
C MET A 125 -10.38 -2.64 0.97
N PHE A 126 -9.59 -3.71 0.87
CA PHE A 126 -10.00 -5.09 1.18
C PHE A 126 -9.60 -5.45 2.61
N ASN A 127 -10.08 -4.69 3.57
CA ASN A 127 -9.71 -4.73 4.99
C ASN A 127 -9.86 -6.09 5.71
N ARG A 128 -10.38 -7.11 5.02
CA ARG A 128 -10.50 -8.49 5.52
C ARG A 128 -9.40 -9.41 4.99
N CYS A 129 -8.64 -8.96 4.00
CA CYS A 129 -7.51 -9.69 3.46
C CYS A 129 -6.27 -9.40 4.30
N PRO A 130 -5.61 -10.41 4.87
CA PRO A 130 -4.31 -10.19 5.49
C PRO A 130 -3.28 -9.82 4.42
N VAL A 131 -2.44 -8.85 4.72
CA VAL A 131 -1.34 -8.43 3.85
C VAL A 131 -0.05 -8.49 4.63
N LEU A 132 0.85 -9.38 4.22
CA LEU A 132 2.17 -9.53 4.82
C LEU A 132 3.23 -8.90 3.90
N SER A 133 3.96 -7.91 4.40
CA SER A 133 5.12 -7.36 3.70
C SER A 133 6.39 -8.12 4.07
N VAL A 134 7.15 -8.51 3.06
CA VAL A 134 8.43 -9.21 3.25
C VAL A 134 9.50 -8.63 2.31
N PRO A 135 10.79 -8.64 2.73
CA PRO A 135 11.89 -8.29 1.84
C PRO A 135 11.95 -9.21 0.63
N ALA A 136 12.12 -8.63 -0.56
CA ALA A 136 12.22 -9.38 -1.82
C ALA A 136 13.62 -9.35 -2.43
N GLY A 137 14.39 -8.30 -2.14
CA GLY A 137 15.73 -8.11 -2.69
C GLY A 137 16.32 -6.78 -2.30
N MET A 138 17.31 -6.38 -3.08
CA MET A 138 18.00 -5.09 -2.95
C MET A 138 18.06 -4.45 -4.33
N THR A 139 18.04 -3.12 -4.36
CA THR A 139 18.35 -2.33 -5.56
C THR A 139 19.85 -2.37 -5.85
N ASP A 140 20.25 -1.82 -7.00
CA ASP A 140 21.66 -1.66 -7.35
C ASP A 140 22.40 -0.74 -6.36
N ASN A 141 21.68 0.19 -5.71
CA ASN A 141 22.18 1.06 -4.65
C ASN A 141 22.16 0.41 -3.26
N ALA A 142 21.94 -0.90 -3.17
CA ALA A 142 21.86 -1.68 -1.93
C ALA A 142 20.74 -1.25 -0.97
N LEU A 143 19.66 -0.67 -1.49
CA LEU A 143 18.45 -0.39 -0.71
C LEU A 143 17.49 -1.59 -0.75
N PRO A 144 16.85 -1.93 0.38
CA PRO A 144 15.93 -3.06 0.42
C PRO A 144 14.62 -2.74 -0.33
N VAL A 145 14.13 -3.71 -1.10
CA VAL A 145 12.80 -3.66 -1.71
C VAL A 145 11.92 -4.75 -1.14
N GLY A 146 10.63 -4.44 -1.00
CA GLY A 146 9.63 -5.33 -0.44
C GLY A 146 8.57 -5.75 -1.45
N ILE A 147 7.96 -6.87 -1.15
CA ILE A 147 6.73 -7.32 -1.77
C ILE A 147 5.66 -7.51 -0.71
N GLN A 148 4.43 -7.46 -1.15
CA GLN A 148 3.28 -7.77 -0.31
C GLN A 148 2.63 -9.08 -0.75
N ILE A 149 2.28 -9.90 0.23
CA ILE A 149 1.57 -11.16 0.10
C ILE A 149 0.16 -10.92 0.60
N VAL A 150 -0.80 -10.92 -0.30
CA VAL A 150 -2.22 -10.67 0.00
C VAL A 150 -2.91 -12.02 0.09
N GLY A 151 -3.37 -12.40 1.27
CA GLY A 151 -4.09 -13.65 1.53
C GLY A 151 -5.58 -13.53 1.26
N ARG A 152 -6.27 -14.67 1.27
CA ARG A 152 -7.74 -14.72 1.29
C ARG A 152 -8.25 -14.04 2.58
N PRO A 153 -9.50 -13.56 2.61
CA PRO A 153 -10.07 -12.98 3.82
C PRO A 153 -9.87 -13.88 5.04
N TYR A 154 -9.28 -13.34 6.10
CA TYR A 154 -8.99 -14.00 7.38
C TYR A 154 -8.01 -15.18 7.33
N ASP A 155 -7.28 -15.37 6.20
CA ASP A 155 -6.30 -16.45 6.05
C ASP A 155 -4.87 -15.95 6.30
N ASP A 156 -4.61 -15.47 7.51
CA ASP A 156 -3.30 -15.01 7.97
C ASP A 156 -2.25 -16.12 7.90
N VAL A 157 -2.68 -17.35 8.21
CA VAL A 157 -1.80 -18.51 8.23
C VAL A 157 -1.13 -18.74 6.88
N THR A 158 -1.91 -18.70 5.79
CA THR A 158 -1.36 -18.87 4.44
C THR A 158 -0.37 -17.75 4.09
N ALA A 159 -0.68 -16.48 4.44
CA ALA A 159 0.22 -15.36 4.21
C ALA A 159 1.57 -15.56 4.92
N PHE A 160 1.56 -15.97 6.20
CA PHE A 160 2.78 -16.28 6.97
C PHE A 160 3.53 -17.50 6.45
N GLN A 161 2.84 -18.56 6.01
CA GLN A 161 3.48 -19.75 5.41
C GLN A 161 4.24 -19.37 4.12
N ILE A 162 3.66 -18.52 3.28
CA ILE A 162 4.32 -18.04 2.06
C ILE A 162 5.51 -17.15 2.43
N GLY A 163 5.35 -16.21 3.38
CA GLY A 163 6.44 -15.38 3.88
C GLY A 163 7.61 -16.21 4.43
N GLN A 164 7.33 -17.22 5.23
CA GLN A 164 8.34 -18.15 5.74
C GLN A 164 9.05 -18.94 4.62
N ALA A 165 8.31 -19.35 3.59
CA ALA A 165 8.90 -20.03 2.46
C ALA A 165 9.88 -19.12 1.69
N ILE A 166 9.51 -17.85 1.51
CA ILE A 166 10.39 -16.85 0.89
C ILE A 166 11.64 -16.62 1.74
N GLU A 167 11.47 -16.45 3.06
CA GLU A 167 12.59 -16.26 3.99
C GLU A 167 13.58 -17.43 3.98
N LYS A 168 13.10 -18.66 3.94
CA LYS A 168 13.95 -19.85 3.84
C LYS A 168 14.78 -19.90 2.55
N HIS A 169 14.21 -19.43 1.44
CA HIS A 169 14.91 -19.43 0.15
C HIS A 169 15.78 -18.20 -0.08
N ARG A 170 15.44 -17.08 0.52
CA ARG A 170 16.16 -15.79 0.44
C ARG A 170 16.27 -15.16 1.83
N PRO A 171 17.12 -15.70 2.72
CA PRO A 171 17.27 -15.16 4.07
C PRO A 171 17.71 -13.70 4.05
N TRP A 172 17.04 -12.86 4.83
CA TRP A 172 17.36 -11.42 4.96
C TRP A 172 17.84 -11.04 6.35
N SER A 173 17.65 -11.89 7.36
CA SER A 173 17.92 -11.58 8.77
C SER A 173 19.38 -11.20 9.06
N SER A 174 20.32 -11.67 8.23
CA SER A 174 21.75 -11.34 8.32
C SER A 174 22.12 -10.02 7.62
N ARG A 175 21.23 -9.46 6.83
CA ARG A 175 21.48 -8.21 6.10
C ARG A 175 21.04 -7.03 6.98
N ARG A 176 22.01 -6.39 7.62
CA ARG A 176 21.77 -5.22 8.45
C ARG A 176 22.53 -4.02 7.89
N PRO A 177 21.99 -2.80 8.00
CA PRO A 177 22.72 -1.61 7.63
C PRO A 177 24.00 -1.50 8.50
N CYS A 178 25.08 -1.02 7.91
CA CYS A 178 26.26 -0.62 8.64
C CYS A 178 25.97 0.74 9.27
N ILE A 179 25.63 0.74 10.54
CA ILE A 179 25.41 1.95 11.36
C ILE A 179 26.65 2.20 12.18
#